data_fabd6598030db39b198f8a7bf68e087d
#
_entry.id   fabd6598030db39b198f8a7bf68e087d
#
_cell.length_a   1.000
_cell.length_b   1.000
_cell.length_c   1.000
_cell.angle_alpha   90.00
_cell.angle_beta   90.00
_cell.angle_gamma   90.00
#
_symmetry.space_group_name_H-M   'P 1'
#
loop_
_entity.id
_entity.type
_entity.pdbx_description
1 polymer ?
#
loop_
_entity_poly.entity_id
_entity_poly.type
_entity_poly.pdbx_seq_one_letter_code
_entity_poly.pdbx_strand_id
1 'polypeptide(L)'
;MTSVRRGNSKQSVKTISVVMAFLLVSLSSFSQIGEHRNDLSIGINGGYILSNVGFTPKVPQNFHGGMTMGVSVKYVCEKYFTTICSLLGEINYASIGWKEDIKNAQEQPVINTATGVAEKYSRTINYIQMPLFAHLAWGKEERGMQFFVQAGPQFGLYLNESSDSNFDIEKINIDDRSNTIVKQYSMKVERKFDYGIAAGAGVEYSVPKVGHFLLEARYYYGLGNIYHDSKRDYFGKSNIGNIVMKMTYLFDILH
;
A
#
# COMPACT_ATOMS: atom_id res chain seq x y z
N MET A 1 39.89 -2.94 -36.14
CA MET A 1 38.83 -2.17 -35.42
C MET A 1 38.11 -3.08 -34.48
N THR A 2 38.64 -3.38 -33.30
CA THR A 2 37.98 -4.17 -32.25
C THR A 2 38.67 -3.91 -30.92
N SER A 3 38.32 -2.84 -30.22
CA SER A 3 38.80 -2.60 -28.87
C SER A 3 37.97 -1.52 -28.17
N VAL A 4 36.70 -1.81 -27.85
CA VAL A 4 35.95 -1.01 -26.85
C VAL A 4 34.82 -1.91 -26.28
N ARG A 5 35.08 -2.85 -25.38
CA ARG A 5 34.04 -3.48 -24.55
C ARG A 5 34.54 -4.18 -23.29
N ARG A 6 35.74 -3.92 -22.79
CA ARG A 6 36.26 -4.55 -21.54
C ARG A 6 36.25 -3.65 -20.31
N GLY A 7 35.88 -2.38 -20.42
CA GLY A 7 35.91 -1.44 -19.28
C GLY A 7 34.71 -1.56 -18.32
N ASN A 8 33.50 -1.79 -18.85
CA ASN A 8 32.26 -1.70 -18.06
C ASN A 8 32.02 -2.86 -17.08
N SER A 9 32.51 -4.07 -17.40
CA SER A 9 32.31 -5.23 -16.53
C SER A 9 33.15 -5.17 -15.24
N LYS A 10 34.37 -4.66 -15.31
CA LYS A 10 35.27 -4.50 -14.14
C LYS A 10 34.79 -3.42 -13.16
N GLN A 11 34.12 -2.38 -13.67
CA GLN A 11 33.56 -1.31 -12.83
C GLN A 11 32.29 -1.79 -12.13
N SER A 12 31.44 -2.54 -12.78
CA SER A 12 30.25 -3.17 -12.18
C SER A 12 30.59 -4.16 -11.08
N VAL A 13 31.60 -5.03 -11.29
CA VAL A 13 32.06 -5.99 -10.30
C VAL A 13 32.65 -5.28 -9.06
N LYS A 14 33.40 -4.19 -9.24
CA LYS A 14 33.93 -3.40 -8.13
C LYS A 14 32.80 -2.73 -7.32
N THR A 15 31.77 -2.20 -7.97
CA THR A 15 30.61 -1.60 -7.29
C THR A 15 29.84 -2.65 -6.49
N ILE A 16 29.60 -3.81 -7.06
CA ILE A 16 28.91 -4.94 -6.38
C ILE A 16 29.75 -5.41 -5.17
N SER A 17 31.07 -5.54 -5.33
CA SER A 17 31.94 -5.93 -4.22
C SER A 17 31.98 -4.91 -3.09
N VAL A 18 31.92 -3.61 -3.38
CA VAL A 18 31.87 -2.54 -2.37
C VAL A 18 30.54 -2.56 -1.64
N VAL A 19 29.41 -2.73 -2.36
CA VAL A 19 28.08 -2.85 -1.75
C VAL A 19 27.97 -4.11 -0.89
N MET A 20 28.52 -5.23 -1.33
CA MET A 20 28.55 -6.46 -0.58
C MET A 20 29.46 -6.39 0.65
N ALA A 21 30.59 -5.67 0.58
CA ALA A 21 31.47 -5.39 1.71
C ALA A 21 30.77 -4.47 2.74
N PHE A 22 30.02 -3.46 2.29
CA PHE A 22 29.19 -2.62 3.17
C PHE A 22 28.09 -3.40 3.88
N LEU A 23 27.43 -4.33 3.19
CA LEU A 23 26.44 -5.23 3.78
C LEU A 23 27.07 -6.20 4.81
N LEU A 24 28.28 -6.68 4.56
CA LEU A 24 28.98 -7.57 5.50
C LEU A 24 29.51 -6.83 6.74
N VAL A 25 29.93 -5.58 6.61
CA VAL A 25 30.35 -4.74 7.75
C VAL A 25 29.16 -4.36 8.62
N SER A 26 27.97 -4.18 8.05
CA SER A 26 26.75 -3.93 8.84
C SER A 26 26.30 -5.14 9.67
N LEU A 27 26.69 -6.36 9.30
CA LEU A 27 26.37 -7.57 10.05
C LEU A 27 27.28 -7.82 11.26
N SER A 28 28.44 -7.17 11.33
CA SER A 28 29.39 -7.31 12.46
C SER A 28 29.20 -6.28 13.58
N SER A 29 28.23 -5.38 13.49
CA SER A 29 27.94 -4.37 14.52
C SER A 29 27.03 -4.85 15.66
N PHE A 30 26.71 -6.14 15.75
CA PHE A 30 25.86 -6.73 16.79
C PHE A 30 26.62 -7.04 18.09
N SER A 31 27.26 -6.04 18.68
CA SER A 31 27.83 -6.17 20.03
C SER A 31 27.09 -5.35 21.09
N GLN A 32 25.88 -4.89 20.79
CA GLN A 32 25.02 -4.29 21.82
C GLN A 32 23.95 -5.33 22.19
N ILE A 33 24.06 -5.87 23.40
CA ILE A 33 23.11 -6.82 23.94
C ILE A 33 21.78 -6.08 24.18
N GLY A 34 20.82 -6.27 23.27
CA GLY A 34 19.44 -5.87 23.49
C GLY A 34 18.77 -6.77 24.52
N GLU A 35 17.78 -6.29 25.22
CA GLU A 35 16.93 -7.11 26.06
C GLU A 35 16.04 -7.97 25.17
N HIS A 36 16.31 -9.27 25.14
CA HIS A 36 15.51 -10.21 24.37
C HIS A 36 14.12 -10.35 24.96
N ARG A 37 13.10 -10.19 24.09
CA ARG A 37 11.68 -10.29 24.46
C ARG A 37 11.00 -11.34 23.60
N ASN A 38 9.99 -11.99 24.14
CA ASN A 38 9.19 -12.99 23.44
C ASN A 38 7.70 -12.71 23.58
N ASP A 39 7.31 -11.44 23.60
CA ASP A 39 5.93 -11.07 23.81
C ASP A 39 5.13 -11.21 22.51
N LEU A 40 4.05 -11.95 22.58
CA LEU A 40 3.16 -12.20 21.44
C LEU A 40 1.77 -11.63 21.74
N SER A 41 1.31 -10.74 20.87
CA SER A 41 -0.03 -10.16 20.95
C SER A 41 -0.79 -10.44 19.66
N ILE A 42 -2.08 -10.75 19.79
CA ILE A 42 -3.00 -10.95 18.64
C ILE A 42 -4.16 -9.98 18.79
N GLY A 43 -4.74 -9.58 17.67
CA GLY A 43 -5.91 -8.72 17.74
C GLY A 43 -6.63 -8.52 16.43
N ILE A 44 -7.53 -7.58 16.48
CA ILE A 44 -8.38 -7.19 15.34
C ILE A 44 -8.07 -5.76 14.93
N ASN A 45 -8.27 -5.49 13.67
CA ASN A 45 -8.07 -4.14 13.13
C ASN A 45 -9.20 -3.75 12.19
N GLY A 46 -9.39 -2.44 12.03
CA GLY A 46 -10.33 -1.89 11.07
C GLY A 46 -10.00 -0.44 10.76
N GLY A 47 -10.35 0.01 9.57
CA GLY A 47 -10.02 1.36 9.16
C GLY A 47 -10.63 1.79 7.83
N TYR A 48 -10.27 3.00 7.43
CA TYR A 48 -10.70 3.65 6.22
C TYR A 48 -9.53 3.80 5.24
N ILE A 49 -9.80 3.55 3.97
CA ILE A 49 -8.82 3.61 2.89
C ILE A 49 -9.21 4.72 1.92
N LEU A 50 -8.24 5.56 1.57
CA LEU A 50 -8.29 6.46 0.43
C LEU A 50 -7.34 5.92 -0.63
N SER A 51 -7.87 5.51 -1.78
CA SER A 51 -7.09 4.85 -2.84
C SER A 51 -7.23 5.53 -4.19
N ASN A 52 -6.22 5.34 -5.01
CA ASN A 52 -6.19 5.68 -6.42
C ASN A 52 -5.32 4.68 -7.19
N VAL A 53 -5.35 4.76 -8.53
CA VAL A 53 -4.50 3.94 -9.40
C VAL A 53 -3.67 4.85 -10.30
N GLY A 54 -2.36 4.67 -10.28
CA GLY A 54 -1.43 5.42 -11.11
C GLY A 54 -1.42 4.92 -12.54
N PHE A 55 -2.26 5.46 -13.41
CA PHE A 55 -2.31 5.09 -14.83
C PHE A 55 -1.29 5.83 -15.69
N THR A 56 -0.77 5.13 -16.68
CA THR A 56 -0.02 5.71 -17.82
C THR A 56 -0.52 5.06 -19.11
N PRO A 57 -1.20 5.81 -20.02
CA PRO A 57 -1.52 7.24 -19.97
C PRO A 57 -2.41 7.64 -18.79
N LYS A 58 -2.30 8.91 -18.36
CA LYS A 58 -2.93 9.41 -17.11
C LYS A 58 -4.45 9.51 -17.26
N VAL A 59 -5.17 8.93 -16.32
CA VAL A 59 -6.61 9.09 -16.13
C VAL A 59 -6.84 10.03 -14.95
N PRO A 60 -7.54 11.16 -15.09
CA PRO A 60 -7.88 12.05 -14.00
C PRO A 60 -8.75 11.34 -12.96
N GLN A 61 -8.38 11.44 -11.67
CA GLN A 61 -9.05 10.72 -10.59
C GLN A 61 -9.14 11.54 -9.32
N ASN A 62 -10.21 11.32 -8.60
CA ASN A 62 -10.37 11.65 -7.19
C ASN A 62 -10.09 10.40 -6.34
N PHE A 63 -9.81 10.59 -5.05
CA PHE A 63 -9.65 9.45 -4.15
C PHE A 63 -10.93 8.63 -4.06
N HIS A 64 -10.77 7.32 -4.14
CA HIS A 64 -11.83 6.35 -3.85
C HIS A 64 -11.78 5.99 -2.38
N GLY A 65 -12.92 6.14 -1.69
CA GLY A 65 -13.07 5.74 -0.29
C GLY A 65 -13.43 4.27 -0.18
N GLY A 66 -12.71 3.53 0.66
CA GLY A 66 -12.97 2.13 0.96
C GLY A 66 -12.74 1.80 2.42
N MET A 67 -12.93 0.56 2.79
CA MET A 67 -12.77 0.06 4.15
C MET A 67 -11.78 -1.09 4.19
N THR A 68 -11.12 -1.25 5.34
CA THR A 68 -10.29 -2.41 5.64
C THR A 68 -10.64 -2.97 7.00
N MET A 69 -10.58 -4.28 7.14
CA MET A 69 -10.76 -4.97 8.41
C MET A 69 -10.00 -6.30 8.39
N GLY A 70 -9.51 -6.72 9.53
CA GLY A 70 -8.76 -7.97 9.59
C GLY A 70 -8.23 -8.31 10.97
N VAL A 71 -7.23 -9.17 10.97
CA VAL A 71 -6.53 -9.64 12.16
C VAL A 71 -5.06 -9.23 12.10
N SER A 72 -4.48 -9.00 13.27
CA SER A 72 -3.10 -8.57 13.44
C SER A 72 -2.40 -9.46 14.44
N VAL A 73 -1.11 -9.74 14.20
CA VAL A 73 -0.22 -10.44 15.11
C VAL A 73 1.03 -9.59 15.27
N LYS A 74 1.36 -9.22 16.51
CA LYS A 74 2.55 -8.45 16.86
C LYS A 74 3.46 -9.33 17.72
N TYR A 75 4.71 -9.48 17.29
CA TYR A 75 5.74 -10.19 18.04
C TYR A 75 6.86 -9.21 18.39
N VAL A 76 7.06 -8.98 19.69
CA VAL A 76 8.15 -8.14 20.21
C VAL A 76 9.40 -8.98 20.27
N CYS A 77 10.42 -8.63 19.49
CA CYS A 77 11.67 -9.39 19.40
C CYS A 77 12.67 -8.93 20.45
N GLU A 78 12.91 -7.63 20.53
CA GLU A 78 13.98 -7.07 21.33
C GLU A 78 13.68 -5.62 21.73
N LYS A 79 14.32 -5.20 22.82
CA LYS A 79 14.34 -3.81 23.26
C LYS A 79 15.77 -3.32 23.32
N TYR A 80 16.05 -2.26 22.58
CA TYR A 80 17.33 -1.54 22.61
C TYR A 80 17.15 -0.18 23.26
N PHE A 81 17.65 0.02 24.48
CA PHE A 81 17.48 1.23 25.27
C PHE A 81 15.99 1.64 25.38
N THR A 82 15.58 2.62 24.61
CA THR A 82 14.20 3.14 24.58
C THR A 82 13.41 2.66 23.37
N THR A 83 14.01 1.90 22.46
CA THR A 83 13.41 1.43 21.23
C THR A 83 12.95 -0.02 21.36
N ILE A 84 11.67 -0.26 21.14
CA ILE A 84 11.06 -1.59 21.12
C ILE A 84 10.96 -2.02 19.66
N CYS A 85 11.59 -3.16 19.34
CA CYS A 85 11.62 -3.72 18.00
C CYS A 85 10.64 -4.89 17.92
N SER A 86 9.68 -4.81 17.00
CA SER A 86 8.64 -5.83 16.83
C SER A 86 8.45 -6.16 15.35
N LEU A 87 7.91 -7.34 15.09
CA LEU A 87 7.34 -7.73 13.81
C LEU A 87 5.82 -7.65 13.91
N LEU A 88 5.18 -6.97 12.96
CA LEU A 88 3.71 -6.89 12.87
C LEU A 88 3.27 -7.50 11.54
N GLY A 89 2.52 -8.59 11.62
CA GLY A 89 1.89 -9.25 10.48
C GLY A 89 0.38 -9.08 10.54
N GLU A 90 -0.26 -8.93 9.38
CA GLU A 90 -1.71 -8.77 9.31
C GLU A 90 -2.30 -9.58 8.15
N ILE A 91 -3.58 -9.91 8.28
CA ILE A 91 -4.41 -10.42 7.18
C ILE A 91 -5.67 -9.57 7.17
N ASN A 92 -5.85 -8.78 6.12
CA ASN A 92 -6.91 -7.80 6.01
C ASN A 92 -7.73 -8.00 4.75
N TYR A 93 -9.03 -7.94 4.85
CA TYR A 93 -9.89 -7.61 3.73
C TYR A 93 -9.78 -6.11 3.46
N ALA A 94 -9.59 -5.72 2.21
CA ALA A 94 -9.47 -4.33 1.81
C ALA A 94 -10.25 -4.05 0.53
N SER A 95 -11.03 -2.98 0.56
CA SER A 95 -11.78 -2.46 -0.58
C SER A 95 -11.05 -1.22 -1.09
N ILE A 96 -10.45 -1.31 -2.28
CA ILE A 96 -9.63 -0.27 -2.90
C ILE A 96 -10.10 -0.02 -4.32
N GLY A 97 -9.70 1.09 -4.94
CA GLY A 97 -10.11 1.36 -6.30
C GLY A 97 -9.78 2.78 -6.74
N TRP A 98 -10.56 3.28 -7.69
CA TRP A 98 -10.47 4.66 -8.15
C TRP A 98 -11.83 5.23 -8.51
N LYS A 99 -11.92 6.55 -8.47
CA LYS A 99 -13.07 7.31 -8.90
C LYS A 99 -12.59 8.33 -9.92
N GLU A 100 -13.20 8.35 -11.10
CA GLU A 100 -12.80 9.26 -12.16
C GLU A 100 -13.34 10.67 -11.94
N ASP A 101 -12.52 11.65 -12.36
CA ASP A 101 -12.87 13.05 -12.42
C ASP A 101 -13.18 13.41 -13.88
N ILE A 102 -14.45 13.23 -14.29
CA ILE A 102 -14.90 13.38 -15.68
C ILE A 102 -15.27 14.84 -15.95
N LYS A 103 -14.43 15.54 -16.71
CA LYS A 103 -14.58 16.97 -17.02
C LYS A 103 -14.48 17.24 -18.52
N ASN A 104 -15.10 18.35 -18.94
CA ASN A 104 -14.96 18.90 -20.29
C ASN A 104 -13.69 19.76 -20.43
N ALA A 105 -13.45 20.32 -21.61
CA ALA A 105 -12.31 21.20 -21.89
C ALA A 105 -12.31 22.51 -21.07
N GLN A 106 -13.44 22.90 -20.48
CA GLN A 106 -13.61 24.06 -19.61
C GLN A 106 -13.48 23.70 -18.12
N GLU A 107 -12.98 22.50 -17.80
CA GLU A 107 -12.86 21.95 -16.44
C GLU A 107 -14.18 21.81 -15.67
N GLN A 108 -15.32 21.82 -16.36
CA GLN A 108 -16.64 21.61 -15.79
C GLN A 108 -17.02 20.13 -15.85
N PRO A 109 -17.83 19.63 -14.91
CA PRO A 109 -18.33 18.26 -14.97
C PRO A 109 -19.13 18.01 -16.26
N VAL A 110 -18.88 16.89 -16.93
CA VAL A 110 -19.69 16.48 -18.08
C VAL A 110 -21.06 16.02 -17.58
N ILE A 111 -22.12 16.58 -18.16
CA ILE A 111 -23.50 16.27 -17.79
C ILE A 111 -24.04 15.18 -18.72
N ASN A 112 -24.55 14.11 -18.14
CA ASN A 112 -25.26 13.07 -18.88
C ASN A 112 -26.58 13.67 -19.43
N THR A 113 -26.73 13.69 -20.74
CA THR A 113 -27.88 14.28 -21.44
C THR A 113 -29.21 13.58 -21.13
N ALA A 114 -29.16 12.29 -20.75
CA ALA A 114 -30.35 11.52 -20.44
C ALA A 114 -30.87 11.77 -19.01
N THR A 115 -29.98 12.04 -18.04
CA THR A 115 -30.34 12.15 -16.62
C THR A 115 -30.19 13.58 -16.08
N GLY A 116 -29.52 14.49 -16.80
CA GLY A 116 -29.21 15.85 -16.33
C GLY A 116 -28.21 15.91 -15.15
N VAL A 117 -27.56 14.79 -14.79
CA VAL A 117 -26.62 14.69 -13.66
C VAL A 117 -25.20 14.55 -14.19
N ALA A 118 -24.21 15.07 -13.44
CA ALA A 118 -22.80 14.89 -13.77
C ALA A 118 -22.43 13.41 -13.90
N GLU A 119 -21.68 13.08 -14.96
CA GLU A 119 -21.18 11.73 -15.18
C GLU A 119 -20.23 11.30 -14.08
N LYS A 120 -20.40 10.06 -13.61
CA LYS A 120 -19.59 9.47 -12.55
C LYS A 120 -19.22 8.04 -12.92
N TYR A 121 -17.97 7.72 -12.69
CA TYR A 121 -17.46 6.36 -12.77
C TYR A 121 -16.59 6.05 -11.57
N SER A 122 -16.83 4.90 -10.95
CA SER A 122 -15.96 4.37 -9.91
C SER A 122 -15.78 2.88 -10.10
N ARG A 123 -14.60 2.40 -9.75
CA ARG A 123 -14.31 0.98 -9.71
C ARG A 123 -13.75 0.61 -8.34
N THR A 124 -14.32 -0.41 -7.76
CA THR A 124 -13.91 -0.99 -6.49
C THR A 124 -13.34 -2.37 -6.73
N ILE A 125 -12.18 -2.64 -6.17
CA ILE A 125 -11.48 -3.92 -6.23
C ILE A 125 -11.25 -4.39 -4.81
N ASN A 126 -11.65 -5.62 -4.51
CA ASN A 126 -11.49 -6.21 -3.20
C ASN A 126 -10.30 -7.16 -3.18
N TYR A 127 -9.46 -7.00 -2.17
CA TYR A 127 -8.25 -7.79 -1.94
C TYR A 127 -8.21 -8.39 -0.54
N ILE A 128 -7.56 -9.53 -0.42
CA ILE A 128 -6.95 -9.95 0.85
C ILE A 128 -5.53 -9.39 0.84
N GLN A 129 -5.22 -8.52 1.79
CA GLN A 129 -3.90 -7.89 1.94
C GLN A 129 -3.15 -8.52 3.12
N MET A 130 -1.87 -8.79 2.91
CA MET A 130 -0.97 -9.40 3.89
C MET A 130 0.29 -8.53 4.03
N PRO A 131 0.24 -7.45 4.81
CA PRO A 131 1.42 -6.68 5.16
C PRO A 131 2.25 -7.41 6.23
N LEU A 132 3.57 -7.24 6.14
CA LEU A 132 4.54 -7.67 7.14
C LEU A 132 5.49 -6.52 7.43
N PHE A 133 5.47 -6.00 8.65
CA PHE A 133 6.21 -4.80 9.03
C PHE A 133 7.29 -5.07 10.06
N ALA A 134 8.42 -4.40 9.87
CA ALA A 134 9.27 -4.02 10.98
C ALA A 134 8.61 -2.83 11.68
N HIS A 135 8.33 -2.98 12.98
CA HIS A 135 7.63 -2.01 13.81
C HIS A 135 8.56 -1.56 14.94
N LEU A 136 8.84 -0.27 14.99
CA LEU A 136 9.72 0.35 15.97
C LEU A 136 8.92 1.33 16.81
N ALA A 137 8.92 1.14 18.13
CA ALA A 137 8.14 1.96 19.06
C ALA A 137 9.03 2.58 20.15
N TRP A 138 8.63 3.76 20.61
CA TRP A 138 9.29 4.53 21.66
C TRP A 138 8.26 5.08 22.64
N GLY A 139 8.52 4.95 23.92
CA GLY A 139 7.65 5.48 24.97
C GLY A 139 7.48 4.53 26.15
N LYS A 140 6.31 4.61 26.80
CA LYS A 140 6.00 3.82 27.99
C LYS A 140 5.40 2.48 27.59
N GLU A 141 6.10 1.39 27.92
CA GLU A 141 5.78 0.03 27.49
C GLU A 141 4.57 -0.57 28.23
N GLU A 142 4.62 -0.61 29.58
CA GLU A 142 3.61 -1.31 30.37
C GLU A 142 2.31 -0.52 30.56
N ARG A 143 2.40 0.80 30.69
CA ARG A 143 1.25 1.67 30.90
C ARG A 143 1.49 3.05 30.34
N GLY A 144 0.78 3.39 29.28
CA GLY A 144 0.84 4.71 28.67
C GLY A 144 1.00 4.71 27.17
N MET A 145 1.53 5.80 26.66
CA MET A 145 1.60 6.06 25.23
C MET A 145 2.99 5.77 24.68
N GLN A 146 3.02 5.16 23.50
CA GLN A 146 4.17 4.99 22.64
C GLN A 146 3.90 5.62 21.28
N PHE A 147 4.93 6.16 20.67
CA PHE A 147 4.92 6.51 19.25
C PHE A 147 5.62 5.39 18.48
N PHE A 148 5.13 5.07 17.30
CA PHE A 148 5.77 4.07 16.47
C PHE A 148 5.88 4.49 15.01
N VAL A 149 6.83 3.90 14.33
CA VAL A 149 6.94 3.86 12.89
C VAL A 149 7.04 2.42 12.43
N GLN A 150 6.54 2.15 11.25
CA GLN A 150 6.59 0.82 10.68
C GLN A 150 6.76 0.88 9.17
N ALA A 151 7.45 -0.11 8.62
CA ALA A 151 7.63 -0.25 7.18
C ALA A 151 7.85 -1.72 6.82
N GLY A 152 7.44 -2.09 5.61
CA GLY A 152 7.68 -3.42 5.11
C GLY A 152 6.94 -3.74 3.82
N PRO A 153 7.10 -4.96 3.31
CA PRO A 153 6.38 -5.45 2.15
C PRO A 153 4.90 -5.67 2.47
N GLN A 154 4.06 -5.46 1.47
CA GLN A 154 2.65 -5.80 1.50
C GLN A 154 2.30 -6.57 0.24
N PHE A 155 1.58 -7.67 0.40
CA PHE A 155 1.09 -8.52 -0.67
C PHE A 155 -0.44 -8.45 -0.71
N GLY A 156 -1.01 -8.58 -1.91
CA GLY A 156 -2.45 -8.54 -2.13
C GLY A 156 -2.90 -9.68 -3.05
N LEU A 157 -3.98 -10.36 -2.66
CA LEU A 157 -4.65 -11.35 -3.47
C LEU A 157 -6.01 -10.80 -3.89
N TYR A 158 -6.23 -10.70 -5.19
CA TYR A 158 -7.49 -10.27 -5.77
C TYR A 158 -8.64 -11.24 -5.43
N LEU A 159 -9.76 -10.70 -5.03
CA LEU A 159 -10.99 -11.44 -4.79
C LEU A 159 -12.01 -11.20 -5.90
N ASN A 160 -12.47 -9.97 -6.02
CA ASN A 160 -13.45 -9.54 -7.01
C ASN A 160 -13.36 -8.06 -7.29
N GLU A 161 -14.05 -7.60 -8.33
CA GLU A 161 -14.19 -6.19 -8.66
C GLU A 161 -15.64 -5.85 -9.00
N SER A 162 -16.01 -4.60 -8.78
CA SER A 162 -17.27 -4.02 -9.24
C SER A 162 -17.03 -2.63 -9.79
N SER A 163 -17.82 -2.22 -10.78
CA SER A 163 -17.82 -0.89 -11.34
C SER A 163 -19.21 -0.29 -11.23
N ASP A 164 -19.26 1.00 -10.92
CA ASP A 164 -20.49 1.79 -10.86
C ASP A 164 -20.36 2.97 -11.80
N SER A 165 -21.32 3.14 -12.70
CA SER A 165 -21.41 4.25 -13.66
C SER A 165 -22.86 4.71 -13.81
N ASN A 166 -23.07 6.01 -13.93
CA ASN A 166 -24.39 6.59 -14.18
C ASN A 166 -24.61 6.95 -15.66
N PHE A 167 -23.77 6.44 -16.55
CA PHE A 167 -23.84 6.65 -18.00
C PHE A 167 -23.61 5.31 -18.73
N ASP A 168 -24.04 5.27 -19.99
CA ASP A 168 -23.86 4.11 -20.87
C ASP A 168 -22.43 4.11 -21.43
N ILE A 169 -21.64 3.11 -21.03
CA ILE A 169 -20.22 2.96 -21.42
C ILE A 169 -20.07 2.75 -22.95
N GLU A 170 -21.09 2.20 -23.62
CA GLU A 170 -21.05 1.96 -25.07
C GLU A 170 -21.37 3.20 -25.90
N LYS A 171 -22.01 4.23 -25.29
CA LYS A 171 -22.47 5.44 -25.94
C LYS A 171 -21.77 6.71 -25.45
N ILE A 172 -20.51 6.58 -25.05
CA ILE A 172 -19.72 7.71 -24.56
C ILE A 172 -19.43 8.68 -25.72
N ASN A 173 -19.79 9.96 -25.54
CA ASN A 173 -19.30 11.02 -26.40
C ASN A 173 -17.92 11.49 -25.90
N ILE A 174 -16.88 11.07 -26.61
CA ILE A 174 -15.48 11.39 -26.27
C ILE A 174 -15.19 12.88 -26.51
N ASP A 175 -15.87 13.51 -27.47
CA ASP A 175 -15.64 14.91 -27.84
C ASP A 175 -16.06 15.89 -26.74
N ASP A 176 -16.97 15.50 -25.86
CA ASP A 176 -17.40 16.29 -24.71
C ASP A 176 -16.45 16.17 -23.50
N ARG A 177 -15.38 15.36 -23.58
CA ARG A 177 -14.48 15.08 -22.49
C ARG A 177 -13.08 15.63 -22.72
N SER A 178 -12.47 16.21 -21.70
CA SER A 178 -11.07 16.63 -21.74
C SER A 178 -10.10 15.43 -21.76
N ASN A 179 -10.51 14.29 -21.17
CA ASN A 179 -9.77 13.04 -21.19
C ASN A 179 -10.43 12.04 -22.15
N THR A 180 -9.72 11.69 -23.21
CA THR A 180 -10.17 10.73 -24.22
C THR A 180 -9.85 9.26 -23.89
N ILE A 181 -9.22 9.01 -22.73
CA ILE A 181 -8.86 7.67 -22.28
C ILE A 181 -10.07 7.03 -21.64
N VAL A 182 -10.66 6.03 -22.30
CA VAL A 182 -11.88 5.34 -21.86
C VAL A 182 -11.72 3.81 -21.81
N LYS A 183 -10.52 3.32 -22.17
CA LYS A 183 -10.27 1.88 -22.28
C LYS A 183 -10.44 1.13 -20.95
N GLN A 184 -10.14 1.79 -19.83
CA GLN A 184 -10.28 1.24 -18.47
C GLN A 184 -11.71 0.81 -18.13
N TYR A 185 -12.74 1.37 -18.79
CA TYR A 185 -14.12 0.99 -18.54
C TYR A 185 -14.43 -0.45 -18.94
N SER A 186 -13.82 -0.93 -20.03
CA SER A 186 -14.04 -2.26 -20.58
C SER A 186 -13.01 -3.30 -20.11
N MET A 187 -11.90 -2.86 -19.48
CA MET A 187 -10.86 -3.77 -19.00
C MET A 187 -11.22 -4.34 -17.63
N LYS A 188 -10.87 -5.60 -17.38
CA LYS A 188 -10.94 -6.26 -16.08
C LYS A 188 -9.56 -6.36 -15.46
N VAL A 189 -9.49 -6.51 -14.14
CA VAL A 189 -8.22 -6.79 -13.45
C VAL A 189 -7.64 -8.10 -13.97
N GLU A 190 -6.46 -8.03 -14.57
CA GLU A 190 -5.78 -9.16 -15.20
C GLU A 190 -4.77 -9.82 -14.25
N ARG A 191 -4.05 -9.00 -13.49
CA ARG A 191 -3.09 -9.49 -12.49
C ARG A 191 -3.76 -9.61 -11.14
N LYS A 192 -3.94 -10.85 -10.69
CA LYS A 192 -4.63 -11.17 -9.43
C LYS A 192 -3.73 -11.07 -8.19
N PHE A 193 -2.44 -10.88 -8.38
CA PHE A 193 -1.47 -10.72 -7.31
C PHE A 193 -0.88 -9.31 -7.35
N ASP A 194 -1.04 -8.59 -6.25
CA ASP A 194 -0.47 -7.27 -6.03
C ASP A 194 0.66 -7.36 -5.00
N TYR A 195 1.66 -6.53 -5.15
CA TYR A 195 2.77 -6.43 -4.21
C TYR A 195 3.34 -5.02 -4.21
N GLY A 196 3.84 -4.61 -3.07
CA GLY A 196 4.40 -3.29 -2.91
C GLY A 196 5.02 -3.08 -1.55
N ILE A 197 5.26 -1.82 -1.23
CA ILE A 197 5.86 -1.38 0.03
C ILE A 197 4.85 -0.50 0.74
N ALA A 198 4.69 -0.74 2.03
CA ALA A 198 3.89 0.11 2.89
C ALA A 198 4.76 0.66 4.02
N ALA A 199 4.50 1.91 4.40
CA ALA A 199 5.11 2.55 5.53
C ALA A 199 4.09 3.41 6.26
N GLY A 200 4.22 3.52 7.58
CA GLY A 200 3.29 4.28 8.39
C GLY A 200 3.86 4.66 9.73
N ALA A 201 3.10 5.48 10.43
CA ALA A 201 3.40 5.90 11.79
C ALA A 201 2.11 6.00 12.59
N GLY A 202 2.22 5.93 13.90
CA GLY A 202 1.07 6.00 14.78
C GLY A 202 1.41 6.13 16.24
N VAL A 203 0.38 5.94 17.02
CA VAL A 203 0.45 5.90 18.47
C VAL A 203 -0.14 4.59 18.99
N GLU A 204 0.49 4.04 20.00
CA GLU A 204 0.05 2.86 20.72
C GLU A 204 -0.19 3.24 22.17
N TYR A 205 -1.34 2.87 22.70
CA TYR A 205 -1.69 3.07 24.10
C TYR A 205 -1.86 1.72 24.78
N SER A 206 -0.96 1.44 25.74
CA SER A 206 -0.94 0.18 26.48
C SER A 206 -1.69 0.32 27.79
N VAL A 207 -2.61 -0.61 28.05
CA VAL A 207 -3.39 -0.70 29.28
C VAL A 207 -3.10 -2.06 29.94
N PRO A 208 -2.51 -2.09 31.15
CA PRO A 208 -2.16 -3.33 31.82
C PRO A 208 -3.37 -4.28 31.95
N LYS A 209 -3.17 -5.55 31.61
CA LYS A 209 -4.18 -6.62 31.63
C LYS A 209 -5.36 -6.45 30.66
N VAL A 210 -5.38 -5.39 29.87
CA VAL A 210 -6.41 -5.16 28.84
C VAL A 210 -5.83 -5.38 27.46
N GLY A 211 -4.65 -4.80 27.17
CA GLY A 211 -4.00 -4.91 25.87
C GLY A 211 -3.57 -3.56 25.31
N HIS A 212 -3.40 -3.51 24.00
CA HIS A 212 -2.83 -2.37 23.28
C HIS A 212 -3.82 -1.84 22.24
N PHE A 213 -3.98 -0.53 22.23
CA PHE A 213 -4.78 0.19 21.24
C PHE A 213 -3.83 0.98 20.33
N LEU A 214 -3.82 0.66 19.06
CA LEU A 214 -2.99 1.34 18.07
C LEU A 214 -3.87 2.19 17.16
N LEU A 215 -3.44 3.43 16.91
CA LEU A 215 -4.00 4.31 15.89
C LEU A 215 -2.89 4.68 14.92
N GLU A 216 -3.10 4.41 13.64
CA GLU A 216 -2.06 4.61 12.62
C GLU A 216 -2.56 5.27 11.35
N ALA A 217 -1.63 5.95 10.68
CA ALA A 217 -1.75 6.36 9.30
C ALA A 217 -0.64 5.66 8.47
N ARG A 218 -1.02 5.04 7.37
CA ARG A 218 -0.14 4.23 6.52
C ARG A 218 -0.29 4.65 5.07
N TYR A 219 0.82 4.69 4.34
CA TYR A 219 0.84 4.82 2.89
C TYR A 219 1.33 3.51 2.26
N TYR A 220 0.62 3.04 1.25
CA TYR A 220 1.01 1.90 0.43
C TYR A 220 1.31 2.35 -1.00
N TYR A 221 2.42 1.89 -1.53
CA TYR A 221 2.83 2.06 -2.92
C TYR A 221 2.95 0.70 -3.60
N GLY A 222 2.02 0.39 -4.50
CA GLY A 222 2.03 -0.82 -5.30
C GLY A 222 3.15 -0.77 -6.34
N LEU A 223 3.93 -1.84 -6.41
CA LEU A 223 4.95 -2.06 -7.43
C LEU A 223 4.40 -2.89 -8.58
N GLY A 224 3.35 -3.68 -8.31
CA GLY A 224 2.59 -4.41 -9.32
C GLY A 224 1.63 -3.51 -10.10
N ASN A 225 1.26 -3.94 -11.30
CA ASN A 225 0.22 -3.32 -12.12
C ASN A 225 -1.04 -4.20 -12.09
N ILE A 226 -2.24 -3.60 -12.11
CA ILE A 226 -3.52 -4.35 -12.16
C ILE A 226 -3.82 -4.86 -13.57
N TYR A 227 -3.33 -4.18 -14.60
CA TYR A 227 -3.38 -4.60 -16.01
C TYR A 227 -2.03 -5.11 -16.48
N HIS A 228 -2.00 -5.81 -17.61
CA HIS A 228 -0.75 -6.11 -18.30
C HIS A 228 -0.06 -4.81 -18.77
N ASP A 229 1.25 -4.83 -18.79
CA ASP A 229 2.12 -3.67 -19.01
C ASP A 229 3.17 -3.93 -20.12
N SER A 230 2.87 -4.83 -21.05
CA SER A 230 3.72 -5.06 -22.21
C SER A 230 3.63 -3.88 -23.20
N LYS A 231 4.58 -3.76 -24.10
CA LYS A 231 4.60 -2.69 -25.14
C LYS A 231 3.36 -2.68 -26.05
N ARG A 232 2.54 -3.74 -26.03
CA ARG A 232 1.32 -3.88 -26.83
C ARG A 232 0.06 -3.54 -26.04
N ASP A 233 0.18 -3.42 -24.72
CA ASP A 233 -0.94 -3.14 -23.83
C ASP A 233 -1.24 -1.65 -23.79
N TYR A 234 -2.50 -1.31 -23.53
CA TYR A 234 -2.95 0.07 -23.54
C TYR A 234 -2.34 0.90 -22.41
N PHE A 235 -2.20 0.30 -21.21
CA PHE A 235 -1.59 0.95 -20.07
C PHE A 235 -0.18 0.40 -19.82
N GLY A 236 0.82 1.26 -19.91
CA GLY A 236 2.18 0.93 -19.50
C GLY A 236 2.38 0.94 -17.97
N LYS A 237 1.42 1.51 -17.22
CA LYS A 237 1.41 1.55 -15.77
C LYS A 237 -0.02 1.59 -15.26
N SER A 238 -0.29 0.83 -14.20
CA SER A 238 -1.58 0.78 -13.50
C SER A 238 -1.41 0.30 -12.06
N ASN A 239 -0.55 0.97 -11.29
CA ASN A 239 -0.22 0.56 -9.93
C ASN A 239 -1.15 1.20 -8.90
N ILE A 240 -1.41 0.47 -7.83
CA ILE A 240 -2.26 0.91 -6.73
C ILE A 240 -1.48 1.81 -5.77
N GLY A 241 -2.10 2.92 -5.36
CA GLY A 241 -1.63 3.74 -4.25
C GLY A 241 -2.77 3.94 -3.25
N ASN A 242 -2.48 3.81 -1.95
CA ASN A 242 -3.51 4.10 -0.96
C ASN A 242 -2.94 4.69 0.34
N ILE A 243 -3.80 5.47 1.01
CA ILE A 243 -3.60 5.97 2.37
C ILE A 243 -4.61 5.25 3.25
N VAL A 244 -4.16 4.65 4.33
CA VAL A 244 -4.99 3.92 5.28
C VAL A 244 -4.92 4.61 6.63
N MET A 245 -6.08 4.90 7.21
CA MET A 245 -6.23 5.28 8.62
C MET A 245 -6.87 4.13 9.35
N LYS A 246 -6.19 3.57 10.34
CA LYS A 246 -6.59 2.31 10.96
C LYS A 246 -6.46 2.35 12.47
N MET A 247 -7.40 1.67 13.14
CA MET A 247 -7.34 1.35 14.55
C MET A 247 -7.14 -0.16 14.71
N THR A 248 -6.26 -0.55 15.63
CA THR A 248 -5.98 -1.95 15.97
C THR A 248 -6.09 -2.13 17.47
N TYR A 249 -6.74 -3.21 17.90
CA TYR A 249 -6.73 -3.67 19.28
C TYR A 249 -5.99 -5.00 19.35
N LEU A 250 -4.95 -5.05 20.19
CA LEU A 250 -4.15 -6.24 20.45
C LEU A 250 -4.29 -6.66 21.90
N PHE A 251 -4.37 -7.95 22.14
CA PHE A 251 -4.28 -8.54 23.47
C PHE A 251 -3.10 -9.50 23.55
N ASP A 252 -2.46 -9.53 24.72
CA ASP A 252 -1.24 -10.30 24.92
C ASP A 252 -1.57 -11.76 25.21
N ILE A 253 -0.84 -12.66 24.54
CA ILE A 253 -0.97 -14.12 24.73
C ILE A 253 0.22 -14.66 25.52
N LEU A 254 1.42 -14.14 25.22
CA LEU A 254 2.67 -14.53 25.85
C LEU A 254 3.45 -13.31 26.28
N HIS A 255 4.02 -13.37 27.45
CA HIS A 255 4.98 -12.44 28.04
C HIS A 255 6.26 -13.18 28.40
#